data_794a47f8543c1448bc6ad684c80b0e81
#
_entry.id   794a47f8543c1448bc6ad684c80b0e81
#
_cell.length_a   1.000
_cell.length_b   1.000
_cell.length_c   1.000
_cell.angle_alpha   90.00
_cell.angle_beta   90.00
_cell.angle_gamma   90.00
#
_symmetry.space_group_name_H-M   'P 1'
#
loop_
_entity.id
_entity.type
_entity.pdbx_description
1 polymer ?
#
loop_
_entity_poly.entity_id
_entity_poly.type
_entity_poly.pdbx_seq_one_letter_code
_entity_poly.pdbx_strand_id
1 'polypeptide(L)'
;VNWYFQTIDERLGADSIQKYLHQIGYGNENLSGNLSSYWLNSSLKISPIEQVELLVKLHNNRFGFSLENTGTVKNALHISSSAFGDLYGKTGTGRVNGQDVNGWFIGFVENADNTYFFASNIQYQKHATGKKASEITLSVLSDLNIWR
;
A
#
# COMPACT_ATOMS: atom_id res chain seq x y z
N VAL A 1 -11.23 -7.26 7.91
CA VAL A 1 -10.97 -6.05 7.08
C VAL A 1 -11.22 -6.34 5.60
N ASN A 2 -10.83 -7.52 5.05
CA ASN A 2 -11.03 -7.82 3.62
C ASN A 2 -12.50 -7.72 3.18
N TRP A 3 -13.45 -8.22 3.97
CA TRP A 3 -14.89 -8.16 3.69
C TRP A 3 -15.38 -6.73 3.40
N TYR A 4 -14.80 -5.73 4.07
CA TYR A 4 -15.19 -4.32 3.87
C TYR A 4 -14.81 -3.84 2.46
N PHE A 5 -13.57 -4.12 2.02
CA PHE A 5 -13.12 -3.77 0.67
C PHE A 5 -13.85 -4.56 -0.41
N GLN A 6 -14.12 -5.85 -0.16
CA GLN A 6 -14.96 -6.67 -1.04
C GLN A 6 -16.35 -6.06 -1.25
N THR A 7 -16.98 -5.59 -0.18
CA THR A 7 -18.27 -4.90 -0.26
C THR A 7 -18.18 -3.59 -1.06
N ILE A 8 -17.08 -2.84 -0.94
CA ILE A 8 -16.85 -1.64 -1.75
C ILE A 8 -16.69 -2.01 -3.22
N ASP A 9 -15.88 -3.01 -3.54
CA ASP A 9 -15.66 -3.48 -4.91
C ASP A 9 -16.97 -3.91 -5.57
N GLU A 10 -17.81 -4.68 -4.86
CA GLU A 10 -19.13 -5.12 -5.35
C GLU A 10 -20.08 -3.93 -5.64
N ARG A 11 -20.05 -2.89 -4.80
CA ARG A 11 -20.87 -1.68 -4.97
C ARG A 11 -20.38 -0.79 -6.11
N LEU A 12 -19.06 -0.69 -6.31
CA LEU A 12 -18.47 0.12 -7.38
C LEU A 12 -18.62 -0.54 -8.75
N GLY A 13 -18.50 -1.85 -8.81
CA GLY A 13 -18.49 -2.64 -10.03
C GLY A 13 -17.17 -2.54 -10.81
N ALA A 14 -16.95 -3.53 -11.69
CA ALA A 14 -15.68 -3.69 -12.41
C ALA A 14 -15.31 -2.47 -13.27
N ASP A 15 -16.28 -1.88 -13.97
CA ASP A 15 -16.02 -0.73 -14.86
C ASP A 15 -15.51 0.49 -14.10
N SER A 16 -16.10 0.78 -12.92
CA SER A 16 -15.65 1.90 -12.09
C SER A 16 -14.27 1.65 -11.54
N ILE A 17 -13.99 0.43 -11.07
CA ILE A 17 -12.67 0.05 -10.55
C ILE A 17 -11.63 0.16 -11.67
N GLN A 18 -11.90 -0.40 -12.86
CA GLN A 18 -11.00 -0.33 -14.01
C GLN A 18 -10.66 1.13 -14.39
N LYS A 19 -11.69 1.99 -14.41
CA LYS A 19 -11.52 3.43 -14.65
C LYS A 19 -10.55 4.07 -13.65
N TYR A 20 -10.72 3.79 -12.35
CA TYR A 20 -9.84 4.35 -11.32
C TYR A 20 -8.43 3.76 -11.36
N LEU A 21 -8.26 2.46 -11.58
CA LEU A 21 -6.95 1.86 -11.75
C LEU A 21 -6.17 2.50 -12.91
N HIS A 22 -6.87 2.74 -14.03
CA HIS A 22 -6.30 3.44 -15.18
C HIS A 22 -5.96 4.91 -14.86
N GLN A 23 -6.87 5.62 -14.19
CA GLN A 23 -6.66 7.03 -13.79
C GLN A 23 -5.41 7.22 -12.93
N ILE A 24 -5.15 6.29 -11.99
CA ILE A 24 -3.98 6.36 -11.12
C ILE A 24 -2.74 5.64 -11.68
N GLY A 25 -2.89 4.87 -12.77
CA GLY A 25 -1.81 4.07 -13.37
C GLY A 25 -1.34 2.97 -12.43
N TYR A 26 -2.28 2.16 -11.92
CA TYR A 26 -1.95 1.13 -10.92
C TYR A 26 -1.41 -0.15 -11.54
N GLY A 27 -0.10 -0.31 -11.54
CA GLY A 27 0.57 -1.55 -11.94
C GLY A 27 0.10 -2.07 -13.31
N ASN A 28 -0.30 -3.34 -13.37
CA ASN A 28 -0.78 -3.97 -14.61
C ASN A 28 -2.28 -3.76 -14.91
N GLU A 29 -3.03 -3.05 -14.06
CA GLU A 29 -4.46 -2.74 -14.20
C GLU A 29 -5.36 -3.96 -14.46
N ASN A 30 -4.92 -5.17 -14.12
CA ASN A 30 -5.58 -6.41 -14.53
C ASN A 30 -6.63 -6.87 -13.52
N LEU A 31 -7.90 -6.76 -13.88
CA LEU A 31 -9.07 -7.20 -13.12
C LEU A 31 -9.62 -8.58 -13.56
N SER A 32 -8.87 -9.38 -14.32
CA SER A 32 -9.35 -10.70 -14.81
C SER A 32 -9.63 -11.73 -13.71
N GLY A 33 -9.18 -11.47 -12.48
CA GLY A 33 -9.55 -12.25 -11.31
C GLY A 33 -10.97 -11.99 -10.84
N ASN A 34 -11.40 -12.69 -9.78
CA ASN A 34 -12.69 -12.45 -9.16
C ASN A 34 -12.75 -11.03 -8.60
N LEU A 35 -13.84 -10.29 -8.83
CA LEU A 35 -14.02 -8.90 -8.42
C LEU A 35 -13.79 -8.66 -6.92
N SER A 36 -14.11 -9.63 -6.08
CA SER A 36 -13.91 -9.54 -4.62
C SER A 36 -12.50 -9.97 -4.16
N SER A 37 -11.59 -10.36 -5.07
CA SER A 37 -10.28 -10.93 -4.70
C SER A 37 -9.14 -10.62 -5.69
N TYR A 38 -9.36 -9.84 -6.74
CA TYR A 38 -8.34 -9.52 -7.76
C TYR A 38 -7.05 -8.92 -7.16
N TRP A 39 -7.15 -8.23 -6.03
CA TRP A 39 -6.05 -7.63 -5.27
C TRP A 39 -5.43 -8.56 -4.21
N LEU A 40 -6.03 -9.73 -3.93
CA LEU A 40 -5.54 -10.73 -2.95
C LEU A 40 -4.59 -11.75 -3.60
N ASN A 41 -3.37 -11.32 -3.97
CA ASN A 41 -2.37 -12.17 -4.61
C ASN A 41 -2.88 -12.87 -5.89
N SER A 42 -3.69 -12.15 -6.67
CA SER A 42 -4.36 -12.65 -7.87
C SER A 42 -3.85 -11.93 -9.14
N SER A 43 -4.77 -11.42 -9.98
CA SER A 43 -4.45 -10.83 -11.29
C SER A 43 -3.82 -9.45 -11.22
N LEU A 44 -4.23 -8.60 -10.26
CA LEU A 44 -3.70 -7.25 -10.11
C LEU A 44 -2.29 -7.31 -9.50
N LYS A 45 -1.31 -6.75 -10.19
CA LYS A 45 0.10 -6.73 -9.79
C LYS A 45 0.65 -5.31 -9.86
N ILE A 46 1.58 -5.02 -8.94
CA ILE A 46 2.33 -3.77 -8.92
C ILE A 46 3.74 -4.06 -8.40
N SER A 47 4.75 -3.39 -8.92
CA SER A 47 6.12 -3.47 -8.42
C SER A 47 6.35 -2.53 -7.22
N PRO A 48 7.38 -2.76 -6.39
CA PRO A 48 7.74 -1.83 -5.32
C PRO A 48 8.04 -0.41 -5.82
N ILE A 49 8.66 -0.26 -6.99
CA ILE A 49 8.99 1.04 -7.58
C ILE A 49 7.70 1.79 -7.95
N GLU A 50 6.80 1.15 -8.70
CA GLU A 50 5.50 1.73 -9.06
C GLU A 50 4.69 2.10 -7.82
N GLN A 51 4.76 1.28 -6.74
CA GLN A 51 4.08 1.56 -5.49
C GLN A 51 4.62 2.82 -4.80
N VAL A 52 5.94 3.05 -4.82
CA VAL A 52 6.55 4.30 -4.31
C VAL A 52 6.10 5.49 -5.16
N GLU A 53 6.14 5.39 -6.48
CA GLU A 53 5.68 6.45 -7.38
C GLU A 53 4.20 6.81 -7.15
N LEU A 54 3.36 5.80 -6.91
CA LEU A 54 1.95 5.99 -6.61
C LEU A 54 1.76 6.72 -5.26
N LEU A 55 2.52 6.35 -4.23
CA LEU A 55 2.49 7.04 -2.94
C LEU A 55 2.93 8.50 -3.06
N VAL A 56 3.99 8.79 -3.82
CA VAL A 56 4.44 10.16 -4.10
C VAL A 56 3.34 10.96 -4.81
N LYS A 57 2.69 10.38 -5.81
CA LYS A 57 1.58 11.04 -6.53
C LYS A 57 0.39 11.29 -5.60
N LEU A 58 0.01 10.32 -4.76
CA LEU A 58 -1.07 10.45 -3.78
C LEU A 58 -0.76 11.57 -2.77
N HIS A 59 0.43 11.55 -2.17
CA HIS A 59 0.87 12.54 -1.19
C HIS A 59 0.82 13.97 -1.76
N ASN A 60 1.24 14.15 -3.01
CA ASN A 60 1.24 15.45 -3.70
C ASN A 60 -0.09 15.76 -4.42
N ASN A 61 -1.14 15.00 -4.16
CA ASN A 61 -2.47 15.12 -4.80
C ASN A 61 -2.43 15.22 -6.34
N ARG A 62 -1.54 14.47 -6.99
CA ARG A 62 -1.39 14.46 -8.46
C ARG A 62 -2.53 13.74 -9.18
N PHE A 63 -3.36 13.01 -8.46
CA PHE A 63 -4.54 12.34 -9.04
C PHE A 63 -5.76 13.25 -9.14
N GLY A 64 -5.72 14.47 -8.58
CA GLY A 64 -6.82 15.41 -8.60
C GLY A 64 -8.03 14.98 -7.75
N PHE A 65 -7.82 14.13 -6.74
CA PHE A 65 -8.87 13.80 -5.78
C PHE A 65 -9.15 14.97 -4.85
N SER A 66 -10.36 15.00 -4.24
CA SER A 66 -10.68 16.03 -3.26
C SER A 66 -9.71 15.98 -2.06
N LEU A 67 -9.43 17.15 -1.47
CA LEU A 67 -8.57 17.23 -0.28
C LEU A 67 -9.16 16.45 0.90
N GLU A 68 -10.48 16.36 1.01
CA GLU A 68 -11.16 15.55 2.00
C GLU A 68 -10.83 14.06 1.83
N ASN A 69 -10.94 13.54 0.61
CA ASN A 69 -10.68 12.14 0.33
C ASN A 69 -9.20 11.79 0.51
N THR A 70 -8.28 12.62 0.02
CA THR A 70 -6.84 12.41 0.21
C THR A 70 -6.45 12.51 1.68
N GLY A 71 -7.03 13.45 2.43
CA GLY A 71 -6.86 13.57 3.88
C GLY A 71 -7.38 12.35 4.64
N THR A 72 -8.54 11.82 4.25
CA THR A 72 -9.12 10.60 4.84
C THR A 72 -8.19 9.40 4.63
N VAL A 73 -7.65 9.23 3.42
CA VAL A 73 -6.69 8.14 3.13
C VAL A 73 -5.40 8.33 3.92
N LYS A 74 -4.85 9.56 3.96
CA LYS A 74 -3.64 9.85 4.74
C LYS A 74 -3.86 9.53 6.22
N ASN A 75 -4.97 9.96 6.81
CA ASN A 75 -5.30 9.67 8.21
C ASN A 75 -5.45 8.17 8.47
N ALA A 76 -6.04 7.41 7.53
CA ALA A 76 -6.17 5.95 7.63
C ALA A 76 -4.82 5.22 7.54
N LEU A 77 -3.81 5.84 6.95
CA LEU A 77 -2.44 5.30 6.87
C LEU A 77 -1.59 5.68 8.08
N HIS A 78 -1.99 6.63 8.92
CA HIS A 78 -1.20 7.06 10.08
C HIS A 78 -1.02 5.91 11.07
N ILE A 79 0.24 5.65 11.44
CA ILE A 79 0.64 4.58 12.38
C ILE A 79 1.03 5.18 13.72
N SER A 80 1.95 6.13 13.73
CA SER A 80 2.48 6.75 14.96
C SER A 80 3.23 8.05 14.68
N SER A 81 3.39 8.85 15.74
CA SER A 81 4.19 10.07 15.75
C SER A 81 5.34 9.93 16.73
N SER A 82 6.48 10.55 16.43
CA SER A 82 7.66 10.61 17.31
C SER A 82 8.42 11.94 17.11
N ALA A 83 9.56 12.09 17.77
CA ALA A 83 10.47 13.22 17.51
C ALA A 83 11.05 13.24 16.09
N PHE A 84 10.95 12.14 15.36
CA PHE A 84 11.39 12.01 13.97
C PHE A 84 10.32 12.40 12.94
N GLY A 85 9.09 12.71 13.39
CA GLY A 85 7.95 13.05 12.54
C GLY A 85 6.80 12.06 12.66
N ASP A 86 6.04 11.90 11.59
CA ASP A 86 4.87 11.02 11.49
C ASP A 86 5.15 9.85 10.54
N LEU A 87 4.87 8.64 11.00
CA LEU A 87 4.96 7.41 10.21
C LEU A 87 3.57 7.03 9.67
N TYR A 88 3.49 6.86 8.38
CA TYR A 88 2.31 6.38 7.66
C TYR A 88 2.62 5.08 6.94
N GLY A 89 1.68 4.15 6.91
CA GLY A 89 1.89 2.93 6.14
C GLY A 89 0.78 1.89 6.24
N LYS A 90 0.90 0.87 5.39
CA LYS A 90 -0.01 -0.26 5.33
C LYS A 90 0.73 -1.54 5.04
N THR A 91 0.43 -2.57 5.82
CA THR A 91 0.91 -3.94 5.59
C THR A 91 -0.05 -4.73 4.70
N GLY A 92 0.49 -5.67 3.93
CA GLY A 92 -0.27 -6.66 3.18
C GLY A 92 0.38 -8.04 3.29
N THR A 93 -0.44 -9.11 3.27
CA THR A 93 0.05 -10.48 3.25
C THR A 93 -0.70 -11.26 2.18
N GLY A 94 0.02 -11.74 1.18
CA GLY A 94 -0.50 -12.64 0.15
C GLY A 94 -0.31 -14.10 0.54
N ARG A 95 -1.33 -14.93 0.28
CA ARG A 95 -1.35 -16.35 0.62
C ARG A 95 -1.52 -17.24 -0.60
N VAL A 96 -0.80 -18.36 -0.61
CA VAL A 96 -0.97 -19.42 -1.59
C VAL A 96 -1.02 -20.74 -0.81
N ASN A 97 -2.05 -21.55 -1.03
CA ASN A 97 -2.25 -22.85 -0.36
C ASN A 97 -2.12 -22.75 1.18
N GLY A 98 -2.66 -21.67 1.77
CA GLY A 98 -2.62 -21.44 3.22
C GLY A 98 -1.28 -20.93 3.76
N GLN A 99 -0.25 -20.79 2.93
CA GLN A 99 1.06 -20.27 3.32
C GLN A 99 1.19 -18.77 3.02
N ASP A 100 1.76 -18.01 3.94
CA ASP A 100 2.09 -16.59 3.75
C ASP A 100 3.35 -16.49 2.89
N VAL A 101 3.21 -16.13 1.62
CA VAL A 101 4.28 -16.17 0.62
C VAL A 101 4.70 -14.81 0.09
N ASN A 102 3.94 -13.75 0.40
CA ASN A 102 4.16 -12.42 -0.13
C ASN A 102 3.78 -11.36 0.92
N GLY A 103 4.77 -10.77 1.55
CA GLY A 103 4.61 -9.74 2.57
C GLY A 103 4.94 -8.35 2.01
N TRP A 104 4.06 -7.38 2.24
CA TRP A 104 4.24 -5.99 1.87
C TRP A 104 4.20 -5.07 3.08
N PHE A 105 5.03 -4.04 3.06
CA PHE A 105 4.85 -2.83 3.86
C PHE A 105 5.20 -1.62 3.01
N ILE A 106 4.23 -0.73 2.83
CA ILE A 106 4.35 0.49 2.03
C ILE A 106 4.01 1.69 2.90
N GLY A 107 4.61 2.83 2.60
CA GLY A 107 4.29 4.04 3.36
C GLY A 107 5.29 5.16 3.17
N PHE A 108 5.26 6.09 4.11
CA PHE A 108 6.21 7.20 4.17
C PHE A 108 6.40 7.69 5.61
N VAL A 109 7.56 8.32 5.84
CA VAL A 109 7.84 9.12 7.02
C VAL A 109 7.85 10.59 6.60
N GLU A 110 7.05 11.41 7.25
CA GLU A 110 6.96 12.84 7.00
C GLU A 110 7.52 13.59 8.22
N ASN A 111 8.53 14.40 8.03
CA ASN A 111 9.07 15.29 9.04
C ASN A 111 9.10 16.75 8.53
N ALA A 112 9.62 17.66 9.34
CA ALA A 112 9.63 19.09 9.02
C ALA A 112 10.39 19.43 7.72
N ASP A 113 11.40 18.63 7.37
CA ASP A 113 12.34 18.93 6.28
C ASP A 113 12.09 18.12 5.03
N ASN A 114 11.54 16.87 5.17
CA ASN A 114 11.44 15.94 4.05
C ASN A 114 10.33 14.90 4.25
N THR A 115 9.96 14.22 3.16
CA THR A 115 9.10 13.03 3.17
C THR A 115 9.85 11.87 2.51
N TYR A 116 10.03 10.79 3.26
CA TYR A 116 10.73 9.57 2.83
C TYR A 116 9.73 8.49 2.50
N PHE A 117 9.61 8.12 1.23
CA PHE A 117 8.70 7.09 0.76
C PHE A 117 9.40 5.73 0.72
N PHE A 118 8.67 4.68 1.07
CA PHE A 118 9.18 3.31 1.04
C PHE A 118 8.16 2.29 0.55
N ALA A 119 8.64 1.22 -0.06
CA ALA A 119 7.89 0.02 -0.35
C ALA A 119 8.80 -1.19 -0.16
N SER A 120 8.49 -2.02 0.80
CA SER A 120 9.19 -3.28 1.06
C SER A 120 8.30 -4.44 0.66
N ASN A 121 8.83 -5.31 -0.20
CA ASN A 121 8.20 -6.55 -0.58
C ASN A 121 9.12 -7.72 -0.28
N ILE A 122 8.65 -8.67 0.49
CA ILE A 122 9.35 -9.92 0.76
C ILE A 122 8.56 -11.08 0.16
N GLN A 123 9.26 -11.99 -0.49
CA GLN A 123 8.68 -13.18 -1.10
C GLN A 123 9.45 -14.41 -0.65
N TYR A 124 8.73 -15.43 -0.20
CA TYR A 124 9.30 -16.70 0.22
C TYR A 124 8.26 -17.80 0.18
N GLN A 125 8.68 -19.07 0.34
CA GLN A 125 7.75 -20.21 0.32
C GLN A 125 6.76 -20.22 1.50
N LYS A 126 7.13 -19.62 2.66
CA LYS A 126 6.32 -19.51 3.86
C LYS A 126 6.83 -18.37 4.76
N HIS A 127 5.96 -17.86 5.66
CA HIS A 127 6.28 -16.82 6.64
C HIS A 127 6.65 -15.45 6.05
N ALA A 128 6.38 -15.20 4.76
CA ALA A 128 6.52 -13.88 4.14
C ALA A 128 5.29 -13.02 4.45
N THR A 129 5.22 -12.48 5.66
CA THR A 129 4.09 -11.69 6.14
C THR A 129 4.33 -10.19 6.02
N GLY A 130 3.25 -9.41 5.95
CA GLY A 130 3.34 -7.94 6.02
C GLY A 130 3.95 -7.46 7.34
N LYS A 131 3.72 -8.17 8.45
CA LYS A 131 4.39 -7.89 9.73
C LYS A 131 5.91 -8.01 9.59
N LYS A 132 6.40 -9.09 8.95
CA LYS A 132 7.84 -9.27 8.74
C LYS A 132 8.42 -8.19 7.83
N ALA A 133 7.69 -7.80 6.78
CA ALA A 133 8.09 -6.70 5.91
C ALA A 133 8.20 -5.38 6.69
N SER A 134 7.23 -5.08 7.58
CA SER A 134 7.29 -3.87 8.41
C SER A 134 8.46 -3.88 9.40
N GLU A 135 8.74 -5.01 10.08
CA GLU A 135 9.89 -5.14 10.98
C GLU A 135 11.20 -4.83 10.27
N ILE A 136 11.40 -5.39 9.06
CA ILE A 136 12.60 -5.14 8.25
C ILE A 136 12.67 -3.67 7.84
N THR A 137 11.57 -3.09 7.37
CA THR A 137 11.54 -1.68 6.95
C THR A 137 11.87 -0.75 8.09
N LEU A 138 11.26 -0.96 9.27
CA LEU A 138 11.52 -0.11 10.44
C LEU A 138 12.97 -0.21 10.90
N SER A 139 13.60 -1.38 10.83
CA SER A 139 15.03 -1.53 11.08
C SER A 139 15.88 -0.70 10.10
N VAL A 140 15.59 -0.78 8.80
CA VAL A 140 16.30 0.01 7.77
C VAL A 140 16.11 1.51 7.99
N LEU A 141 14.87 1.97 8.27
CA LEU A 141 14.58 3.38 8.54
C LEU A 141 15.33 3.88 9.80
N SER A 142 15.48 3.01 10.82
CA SER A 142 16.26 3.31 12.02
C SER A 142 17.76 3.42 11.74
N ASP A 143 18.33 2.49 10.95
CA ASP A 143 19.73 2.51 10.55
C ASP A 143 20.08 3.75 9.71
N LEU A 144 19.12 4.23 8.92
CA LEU A 144 19.22 5.46 8.13
C LEU A 144 18.94 6.74 8.93
N ASN A 145 18.60 6.65 10.23
CA ASN A 145 18.17 7.76 11.09
C ASN A 145 16.95 8.53 10.55
N ILE A 146 16.07 7.86 9.80
CA ILE A 146 14.83 8.43 9.27
C ILE A 146 13.68 8.27 10.28
N TRP A 147 13.64 7.14 11.00
CA TRP A 147 12.59 6.82 11.97
C TRP A 147 13.12 5.96 13.12
N ARG A 148 12.73 6.31 14.37
CA ARG A 148 13.02 5.52 15.59
C ARG A 148 11.84 5.53 16.54
#